data_5d9396366936a54d2e554317e6eff6f5
#
_entry.id   5d9396366936a54d2e554317e6eff6f5
#
_cell.length_a   1.000
_cell.length_b   1.000
_cell.length_c   1.000
_cell.angle_alpha   90.00
_cell.angle_beta   90.00
_cell.angle_gamma   90.00
#
_symmetry.space_group_name_H-M   'P 1'
#
loop_
_entity.id
_entity.type
_entity.pdbx_description
1 polymer ?
#
loop_
_entity_poly.entity_id
_entity_poly.type
_entity_poly.pdbx_seq_one_letter_code
_entity_poly.pdbx_strand_id
1 'polypeptide(L)'
;MILDARVRPPFKSLKDVLAPVPGARPSVKRSPLVSGYERPQSMVQKSVELFLQEMDDAGVDKGILVGRQAGHRVVSNDDIAELRDQYPGRFPLAIAGINGIDVPAALREIERTITNRGFNGIAVDPGWCVPPMYVDDPRIYPIYAKCQELDGVLYLTCSLMQGPDISYAEPWRIQRVANDFPTLQIVVVHGAFPYTSEMLGVMIANAPLGNLWVLPDFFQFIPGFPGARDWVEAANHYLGDRMLYASSYPVRPLKQSLAEFQRFSYKPDVLENLLARNAVNLFGMKI
;
A
#
# COMPACT_ATOMS: atom_id res chain seq x y z
N MET A 1 10.49 7.47 15.69
CA MET A 1 10.40 6.28 14.83
C MET A 1 9.64 6.64 13.56
N ILE A 2 10.14 6.23 12.41
CA ILE A 2 9.45 6.35 11.11
C ILE A 2 9.22 4.95 10.57
N LEU A 3 7.96 4.63 10.27
CA LEU A 3 7.54 3.36 9.70
C LEU A 3 6.92 3.60 8.33
N ASP A 4 7.57 3.11 7.29
CA ASP A 4 7.05 3.14 5.92
C ASP A 4 6.03 2.02 5.73
N ALA A 5 4.77 2.37 5.53
CA ALA A 5 3.67 1.40 5.47
C ALA A 5 3.63 0.56 4.18
N ARG A 6 4.56 0.77 3.22
CA ARG A 6 4.58 0.01 1.98
C ARG A 6 5.91 0.05 1.24
N VAL A 7 6.73 -0.99 1.44
CA VAL A 7 8.02 -1.13 0.75
C VAL A 7 8.15 -2.48 0.04
N ARG A 8 8.93 -2.50 -1.05
CA ARG A 8 9.30 -3.71 -1.79
C ARG A 8 10.80 -3.70 -2.11
N PRO A 9 11.66 -4.08 -1.14
CA PRO A 9 13.11 -4.14 -1.33
C PRO A 9 13.52 -5.10 -2.45
N PRO A 10 14.69 -4.93 -3.08
CA PRO A 10 15.14 -5.75 -4.20
C PRO A 10 15.63 -7.14 -3.77
N PHE A 11 14.75 -7.96 -3.27
CA PHE A 11 15.02 -9.33 -2.82
C PHE A 11 14.26 -10.34 -3.70
N LYS A 12 14.94 -11.34 -4.24
CA LYS A 12 14.39 -12.43 -5.04
C LYS A 12 13.31 -11.94 -6.04
N SER A 13 12.06 -12.40 -5.96
CA SER A 13 10.96 -11.99 -6.84
C SER A 13 10.60 -10.50 -6.76
N LEU A 14 10.92 -9.82 -5.65
CA LEU A 14 10.69 -8.39 -5.52
C LEU A 14 11.62 -7.53 -6.40
N LYS A 15 12.78 -8.07 -6.86
CA LYS A 15 13.74 -7.35 -7.73
C LYS A 15 13.12 -6.81 -9.02
N ASP A 16 12.11 -7.50 -9.52
CA ASP A 16 11.52 -7.24 -10.82
C ASP A 16 10.10 -6.64 -10.72
N VAL A 17 9.68 -6.19 -9.53
CA VAL A 17 8.33 -5.63 -9.29
C VAL A 17 8.01 -4.42 -10.18
N LEU A 18 9.03 -3.69 -10.66
CA LEU A 18 8.90 -2.59 -11.63
C LEU A 18 9.50 -2.93 -13.00
N ALA A 19 9.81 -4.19 -13.27
CA ALA A 19 10.33 -4.58 -14.59
C ALA A 19 9.33 -4.17 -15.68
N PRO A 20 9.81 -3.75 -16.87
CA PRO A 20 8.94 -3.45 -18.00
C PRO A 20 8.09 -4.67 -18.35
N VAL A 21 6.81 -4.42 -18.64
CA VAL A 21 5.91 -5.45 -19.14
C VAL A 21 6.42 -5.92 -20.51
N PRO A 22 6.59 -7.23 -20.76
CA PRO A 22 6.89 -7.72 -22.09
C PRO A 22 5.86 -7.20 -23.11
N GLY A 23 6.34 -6.57 -24.19
CA GLY A 23 5.47 -5.99 -25.21
C GLY A 23 4.86 -4.62 -24.89
N ALA A 24 5.09 -4.06 -23.71
CA ALA A 24 4.67 -2.70 -23.42
C ALA A 24 5.44 -1.68 -24.26
N ARG A 25 4.72 -0.69 -24.79
CA ARG A 25 5.35 0.39 -25.57
C ARG A 25 6.39 1.15 -24.71
N PRO A 26 7.53 1.56 -25.28
CA PRO A 26 8.59 2.29 -24.56
C PRO A 26 8.16 3.66 -24.02
N SER A 27 6.90 4.04 -24.15
CA SER A 27 6.35 5.37 -23.81
C SER A 27 6.42 5.75 -22.33
N VAL A 28 6.77 4.80 -21.45
CA VAL A 28 6.87 5.05 -20.00
C VAL A 28 8.17 5.75 -19.60
N LYS A 29 9.00 6.20 -20.55
CA LYS A 29 10.24 6.94 -20.24
C LYS A 29 10.03 8.26 -19.47
N ARG A 30 8.78 8.71 -19.30
CA ARG A 30 8.43 9.93 -18.56
C ARG A 30 7.14 9.79 -17.75
N SER A 31 6.98 8.69 -17.02
CA SER A 31 5.91 8.69 -16.02
C SER A 31 6.16 9.82 -15.02
N PRO A 32 5.20 10.72 -14.76
CA PRO A 32 5.34 11.73 -13.71
C PRO A 32 5.65 11.12 -12.34
N LEU A 33 5.31 9.84 -12.13
CA LEU A 33 5.56 9.10 -10.89
C LEU A 33 7.06 8.94 -10.58
N VAL A 34 7.90 8.85 -11.62
CA VAL A 34 9.37 8.68 -11.50
C VAL A 34 10.12 9.86 -12.07
N SER A 35 9.43 10.91 -12.57
CA SER A 35 10.06 12.08 -13.16
C SER A 35 10.85 12.88 -12.11
N GLY A 36 12.09 13.20 -12.43
CA GLY A 36 12.95 14.01 -11.57
C GLY A 36 13.71 13.24 -10.49
N TYR A 37 13.65 11.90 -10.49
CA TYR A 37 14.40 11.07 -9.55
C TYR A 37 15.30 10.08 -10.28
N GLU A 38 16.51 9.90 -9.74
CA GLU A 38 17.35 8.77 -10.10
C GLU A 38 16.78 7.50 -9.49
N ARG A 39 16.95 6.39 -10.21
CA ARG A 39 16.56 5.08 -9.68
C ARG A 39 17.39 4.76 -8.44
N PRO A 40 16.79 4.28 -7.32
CA PRO A 40 17.56 3.92 -6.13
C PRO A 40 18.70 2.94 -6.45
N GLN A 41 19.88 3.15 -5.87
CA GLN A 41 21.06 2.32 -6.16
C GLN A 41 20.85 0.87 -5.74
N SER A 42 20.11 0.64 -4.67
CA SER A 42 19.68 -0.70 -4.25
C SER A 42 18.90 -1.45 -5.35
N MET A 43 18.04 -0.74 -6.09
CA MET A 43 17.31 -1.32 -7.23
C MET A 43 18.19 -1.50 -8.48
N VAL A 44 19.17 -0.63 -8.69
CA VAL A 44 20.13 -0.75 -9.82
C VAL A 44 21.02 -1.97 -9.60
N GLN A 45 21.54 -2.13 -8.39
CA GLN A 45 22.45 -3.20 -8.00
C GLN A 45 21.75 -4.45 -7.48
N LYS A 46 20.41 -4.40 -7.30
CA LYS A 46 19.58 -5.50 -6.78
C LYS A 46 20.07 -5.99 -5.41
N SER A 47 20.45 -5.06 -4.51
CA SER A 47 20.99 -5.35 -3.17
C SER A 47 20.06 -4.89 -2.06
N VAL A 48 19.76 -5.83 -1.15
CA VAL A 48 19.00 -5.57 0.09
C VAL A 48 19.84 -4.76 1.07
N GLU A 49 21.14 -5.01 1.15
CA GLU A 49 22.08 -4.30 2.03
C GLU A 49 22.11 -2.81 1.69
N LEU A 50 22.16 -2.47 0.39
CA LEU A 50 22.04 -1.08 -0.05
C LEU A 50 20.68 -0.47 0.26
N PHE A 51 19.60 -1.25 0.18
CA PHE A 51 18.28 -0.77 0.59
C PHE A 51 18.21 -0.47 2.08
N LEU A 52 18.81 -1.31 2.93
CA LEU A 52 18.89 -1.06 4.37
C LEU A 52 19.69 0.20 4.67
N GLN A 53 20.80 0.43 3.95
CA GLN A 53 21.55 1.68 4.06
C GLN A 53 20.73 2.89 3.58
N GLU A 54 19.97 2.77 2.47
CA GLU A 54 19.05 3.82 2.02
C GLU A 54 17.95 4.13 3.07
N MET A 55 17.49 3.12 3.83
CA MET A 55 16.59 3.35 4.98
C MET A 55 17.28 4.15 6.07
N ASP A 56 18.52 3.80 6.43
CA ASP A 56 19.29 4.51 7.47
C ASP A 56 19.56 5.97 7.04
N ASP A 57 19.98 6.19 5.81
CA ASP A 57 20.23 7.52 5.23
C ASP A 57 18.98 8.40 5.13
N ALA A 58 17.82 7.77 5.05
CA ALA A 58 16.52 8.44 5.04
C ALA A 58 15.94 8.64 6.45
N GLY A 59 16.47 7.98 7.48
CA GLY A 59 15.90 7.96 8.83
C GLY A 59 14.63 7.13 8.93
N VAL A 60 14.43 6.15 8.03
CA VAL A 60 13.30 5.21 8.08
C VAL A 60 13.68 3.99 8.92
N ASP A 61 13.07 3.86 10.07
CA ASP A 61 13.41 2.80 11.01
C ASP A 61 12.90 1.43 10.58
N LYS A 62 11.66 1.37 10.08
CA LYS A 62 10.94 0.14 9.76
C LYS A 62 10.16 0.26 8.46
N GLY A 63 9.91 -0.87 7.82
CA GLY A 63 9.06 -0.96 6.64
C GLY A 63 8.10 -2.13 6.71
N ILE A 64 6.89 -1.97 6.16
CA ILE A 64 5.93 -3.06 5.96
C ILE A 64 6.18 -3.64 4.56
N LEU A 65 6.50 -4.94 4.51
CA LEU A 65 6.66 -5.66 3.25
C LEU A 65 5.28 -5.95 2.66
N VAL A 66 5.03 -5.52 1.42
CA VAL A 66 3.72 -5.69 0.78
C VAL A 66 3.85 -6.48 -0.51
N GLY A 67 3.20 -7.64 -0.55
CA GLY A 67 3.14 -8.53 -1.70
C GLY A 67 2.34 -7.98 -2.88
N ARG A 68 2.33 -8.77 -3.94
CA ARG A 68 1.50 -8.55 -5.14
C ARG A 68 1.31 -9.86 -5.89
N GLN A 69 0.09 -10.15 -6.29
CA GLN A 69 -0.28 -11.34 -7.07
C GLN A 69 -1.28 -10.94 -8.16
N ALA A 70 -0.98 -9.91 -8.96
CA ALA A 70 -1.90 -9.39 -9.95
C ALA A 70 -1.23 -9.20 -11.32
N GLY A 71 -1.90 -9.65 -12.36
CA GLY A 71 -1.41 -9.59 -13.73
C GLY A 71 -0.10 -10.36 -13.90
N HIS A 72 0.88 -9.71 -14.55
CA HIS A 72 2.21 -10.28 -14.82
C HIS A 72 3.28 -9.91 -13.78
N ARG A 73 2.91 -9.20 -12.72
CA ARG A 73 3.81 -8.77 -11.63
C ARG A 73 3.49 -9.57 -10.38
N VAL A 74 4.14 -10.71 -10.25
CA VAL A 74 3.93 -11.62 -9.12
C VAL A 74 5.16 -11.55 -8.20
N VAL A 75 4.90 -11.29 -6.92
CA VAL A 75 5.88 -11.37 -5.83
C VAL A 75 5.55 -12.59 -5.00
N SER A 76 6.52 -13.46 -4.79
CA SER A 76 6.35 -14.65 -3.96
C SER A 76 6.14 -14.27 -2.49
N ASN A 77 5.09 -14.79 -1.86
CA ASN A 77 4.87 -14.59 -0.43
C ASN A 77 5.95 -15.31 0.41
N ASP A 78 6.53 -16.40 -0.08
CA ASP A 78 7.65 -17.07 0.60
C ASP A 78 8.92 -16.21 0.59
N ASP A 79 9.20 -15.48 -0.50
CA ASP A 79 10.30 -14.53 -0.55
C ASP A 79 10.10 -13.37 0.43
N ILE A 80 8.86 -12.90 0.57
CA ILE A 80 8.50 -11.86 1.57
C ILE A 80 8.73 -12.39 2.99
N ALA A 81 8.25 -13.59 3.29
CA ALA A 81 8.44 -14.20 4.60
C ALA A 81 9.92 -14.38 4.93
N GLU A 82 10.71 -14.87 3.97
CA GLU A 82 12.16 -15.05 4.13
C GLU A 82 12.86 -13.71 4.42
N LEU A 83 12.54 -12.65 3.65
CA LEU A 83 13.12 -11.33 3.88
C LEU A 83 12.76 -10.76 5.26
N ARG A 84 11.49 -10.90 5.68
CA ARG A 84 11.05 -10.51 7.01
C ARG A 84 11.83 -11.26 8.09
N ASP A 85 11.96 -12.56 7.95
CA ASP A 85 12.60 -13.42 8.95
C ASP A 85 14.12 -13.19 9.01
N GLN A 86 14.76 -12.76 7.91
CA GLN A 86 16.17 -12.34 7.90
C GLN A 86 16.40 -10.98 8.58
N TYR A 87 15.43 -10.04 8.51
CA TYR A 87 15.57 -8.69 9.05
C TYR A 87 14.36 -8.26 9.88
N PRO A 88 13.99 -9.01 10.95
CA PRO A 88 12.76 -8.77 11.71
C PRO A 88 12.74 -7.40 12.42
N GLY A 89 13.90 -6.84 12.74
CA GLY A 89 14.03 -5.50 13.29
C GLY A 89 13.68 -4.38 12.30
N ARG A 90 13.84 -4.64 11.00
CA ARG A 90 13.57 -3.68 9.91
C ARG A 90 12.20 -3.92 9.26
N PHE A 91 11.77 -5.16 9.17
CA PHE A 91 10.50 -5.56 8.56
C PHE A 91 9.63 -6.36 9.54
N PRO A 92 9.05 -5.71 10.55
CA PRO A 92 8.27 -6.42 11.57
C PRO A 92 6.93 -6.97 11.05
N LEU A 93 6.44 -6.44 9.93
CA LEU A 93 5.13 -6.76 9.36
C LEU A 93 5.24 -7.15 7.89
N ALA A 94 4.37 -8.08 7.48
CA ALA A 94 4.26 -8.53 6.10
C ALA A 94 2.80 -8.68 5.69
N ILE A 95 2.47 -8.23 4.48
CA ILE A 95 1.15 -8.30 3.85
C ILE A 95 1.26 -9.20 2.62
N ALA A 96 0.53 -10.30 2.58
CA ALA A 96 0.61 -11.29 1.51
C ALA A 96 -0.07 -10.80 0.23
N GLY A 97 0.56 -10.93 -0.92
CA GLY A 97 -0.10 -10.70 -2.21
C GLY A 97 -1.10 -11.83 -2.50
N ILE A 98 -2.32 -11.49 -2.90
CA ILE A 98 -3.37 -12.46 -3.21
C ILE A 98 -3.92 -12.23 -4.62
N ASN A 99 -4.02 -13.32 -5.40
CA ASN A 99 -4.67 -13.30 -6.71
C ASN A 99 -6.19 -13.40 -6.56
N GLY A 100 -6.92 -12.38 -7.00
CA GLY A 100 -8.38 -12.32 -6.89
C GLY A 100 -9.15 -13.21 -7.90
N ILE A 101 -8.49 -13.81 -8.90
CA ILE A 101 -9.16 -14.57 -9.97
C ILE A 101 -9.46 -16.01 -9.55
N ASP A 102 -8.48 -16.70 -8.96
CA ASP A 102 -8.66 -18.08 -8.48
C ASP A 102 -9.01 -18.05 -6.98
N VAL A 103 -10.29 -17.89 -6.69
CA VAL A 103 -10.77 -17.75 -5.30
C VAL A 103 -10.41 -18.98 -4.44
N PRO A 104 -10.58 -20.24 -4.89
CA PRO A 104 -10.15 -21.39 -4.09
C PRO A 104 -8.65 -21.39 -3.76
N ALA A 105 -7.79 -21.03 -4.70
CA ALA A 105 -6.35 -20.90 -4.44
C ALA A 105 -6.06 -19.71 -3.52
N ALA A 106 -6.74 -18.58 -3.71
CA ALA A 106 -6.62 -17.41 -2.85
C ALA A 106 -6.96 -17.72 -1.39
N LEU A 107 -8.06 -18.42 -1.12
CA LEU A 107 -8.46 -18.80 0.25
C LEU A 107 -7.41 -19.70 0.93
N ARG A 108 -6.88 -20.69 0.20
CA ARG A 108 -5.77 -21.53 0.72
C ARG A 108 -4.52 -20.71 1.02
N GLU A 109 -4.17 -19.76 0.14
CA GLU A 109 -2.98 -18.92 0.32
C GLU A 109 -3.14 -17.93 1.48
N ILE A 110 -4.34 -17.38 1.70
CA ILE A 110 -4.66 -16.52 2.85
C ILE A 110 -4.48 -17.31 4.15
N GLU A 111 -5.09 -18.50 4.22
CA GLU A 111 -4.94 -19.40 5.38
C GLU A 111 -3.46 -19.71 5.62
N ARG A 112 -2.72 -20.12 4.58
CA ARG A 112 -1.30 -20.45 4.69
C ARG A 112 -0.46 -19.29 5.18
N THR A 113 -0.68 -18.09 4.62
CA THR A 113 0.16 -16.93 4.92
C THR A 113 -0.16 -16.33 6.29
N ILE A 114 -1.41 -16.12 6.62
CA ILE A 114 -1.78 -15.52 7.91
C ILE A 114 -1.53 -16.51 9.05
N THR A 115 -2.09 -17.72 8.95
CA THR A 115 -2.08 -18.68 10.06
C THR A 115 -0.72 -19.35 10.25
N ASN A 116 -0.07 -19.79 9.15
CA ASN A 116 1.14 -20.61 9.25
C ASN A 116 2.45 -19.83 9.05
N ARG A 117 2.39 -18.66 8.37
CA ARG A 117 3.59 -17.87 8.08
C ARG A 117 3.60 -16.52 8.79
N GLY A 118 2.59 -16.21 9.62
CA GLY A 118 2.53 -15.02 10.47
C GLY A 118 2.46 -13.70 9.69
N PHE A 119 1.79 -13.69 8.54
CA PHE A 119 1.47 -12.44 7.84
C PHE A 119 0.37 -11.69 8.59
N ASN A 120 0.39 -10.37 8.49
CA ASN A 120 -0.52 -9.47 9.21
C ASN A 120 -1.76 -9.09 8.38
N GLY A 121 -1.87 -9.62 7.17
CA GLY A 121 -2.98 -9.34 6.28
C GLY A 121 -2.65 -9.66 4.83
N ILE A 122 -3.49 -9.15 3.93
CA ILE A 122 -3.41 -9.41 2.49
C ILE A 122 -3.42 -8.14 1.66
N ALA A 123 -2.81 -8.18 0.48
CA ALA A 123 -2.86 -7.14 -0.54
C ALA A 123 -3.56 -7.67 -1.78
N VAL A 124 -4.58 -6.95 -2.23
CA VAL A 124 -5.36 -7.29 -3.42
C VAL A 124 -5.38 -6.10 -4.39
N ASP A 125 -5.16 -6.38 -5.66
CA ASP A 125 -5.13 -5.41 -6.74
C ASP A 125 -6.24 -5.74 -7.78
N PRO A 126 -7.55 -5.51 -7.50
CA PRO A 126 -8.66 -6.03 -8.31
C PRO A 126 -8.62 -5.53 -9.76
N GLY A 127 -8.34 -4.25 -9.97
CA GLY A 127 -8.29 -3.66 -11.31
C GLY A 127 -7.10 -4.16 -12.16
N TRP A 128 -6.13 -4.84 -11.57
CA TRP A 128 -5.03 -5.50 -12.30
C TRP A 128 -5.21 -7.00 -12.48
N CYS A 129 -6.30 -7.55 -12.02
CA CYS A 129 -6.70 -8.90 -12.38
C CYS A 129 -6.96 -9.03 -13.89
N VAL A 130 -6.92 -10.25 -14.41
CA VAL A 130 -7.23 -10.52 -15.82
C VAL A 130 -8.31 -11.59 -15.87
N PRO A 131 -9.57 -11.22 -16.20
CA PRO A 131 -10.06 -9.87 -16.47
C PRO A 131 -10.06 -8.95 -15.23
N PRO A 132 -10.03 -7.61 -15.42
CA PRO A 132 -10.05 -6.68 -14.31
C PRO A 132 -11.40 -6.73 -13.57
N MET A 133 -11.36 -6.49 -12.26
CA MET A 133 -12.54 -6.46 -11.39
C MET A 133 -12.63 -5.13 -10.67
N TYR A 134 -13.85 -4.67 -10.39
CA TYR A 134 -14.08 -3.61 -9.42
C TYR A 134 -13.79 -4.12 -8.00
N VAL A 135 -13.51 -3.21 -7.08
CA VAL A 135 -13.24 -3.58 -5.68
C VAL A 135 -14.44 -4.21 -4.98
N ASP A 136 -15.66 -3.90 -5.42
CA ASP A 136 -16.93 -4.44 -4.93
C ASP A 136 -17.51 -5.56 -5.83
N ASP A 137 -16.68 -6.20 -6.64
CA ASP A 137 -17.11 -7.34 -7.45
C ASP A 137 -17.45 -8.53 -6.50
N PRO A 138 -18.66 -9.10 -6.59
CA PRO A 138 -19.08 -10.19 -5.70
C PRO A 138 -18.14 -11.41 -5.72
N ARG A 139 -17.44 -11.64 -6.81
CA ARG A 139 -16.50 -12.77 -6.95
C ARG A 139 -15.31 -12.67 -5.99
N ILE A 140 -14.90 -11.45 -5.61
CA ILE A 140 -13.76 -11.24 -4.71
C ILE A 140 -14.16 -11.22 -3.22
N TYR A 141 -15.44 -11.12 -2.91
CA TYR A 141 -15.95 -11.04 -1.54
C TYR A 141 -15.55 -12.21 -0.63
N PRO A 142 -15.47 -13.48 -1.10
CA PRO A 142 -14.96 -14.56 -0.26
C PRO A 142 -13.52 -14.33 0.24
N ILE A 143 -12.69 -13.61 -0.53
CA ILE A 143 -11.32 -13.24 -0.14
C ILE A 143 -11.34 -12.24 1.02
N TYR A 144 -12.22 -11.23 0.95
CA TYR A 144 -12.41 -10.25 2.03
C TYR A 144 -12.97 -10.90 3.29
N ALA A 145 -13.98 -11.76 3.14
CA ALA A 145 -14.54 -12.52 4.24
C ALA A 145 -13.49 -13.38 4.96
N LYS A 146 -12.62 -14.07 4.21
CA LYS A 146 -11.55 -14.88 4.79
C LYS A 146 -10.49 -14.03 5.49
N CYS A 147 -10.17 -12.87 4.95
CA CYS A 147 -9.27 -11.93 5.61
C CYS A 147 -9.84 -11.43 6.93
N GLN A 148 -11.14 -11.07 6.95
CA GLN A 148 -11.86 -10.65 8.16
C GLN A 148 -11.94 -11.79 9.20
N GLU A 149 -12.23 -13.02 8.77
CA GLU A 149 -12.29 -14.22 9.65
C GLU A 149 -10.98 -14.44 10.41
N LEU A 150 -9.84 -14.12 9.78
CA LEU A 150 -8.50 -14.32 10.33
C LEU A 150 -7.92 -13.04 10.97
N ASP A 151 -8.74 -12.01 11.23
CA ASP A 151 -8.33 -10.72 11.79
C ASP A 151 -7.18 -10.05 11.01
N GLY A 152 -7.09 -10.32 9.69
CA GLY A 152 -6.08 -9.75 8.79
C GLY A 152 -6.45 -8.33 8.35
N VAL A 153 -5.43 -7.52 8.04
CA VAL A 153 -5.61 -6.20 7.43
C VAL A 153 -5.65 -6.35 5.90
N LEU A 154 -6.65 -5.74 5.26
CA LEU A 154 -6.78 -5.71 3.80
C LEU A 154 -6.08 -4.46 3.22
N TYR A 155 -5.00 -4.61 2.48
CA TYR A 155 -4.44 -3.58 1.60
C TYR A 155 -5.15 -3.65 0.25
N LEU A 156 -6.07 -2.73 0.03
CA LEU A 156 -6.87 -2.66 -1.19
C LEU A 156 -6.28 -1.60 -2.13
N THR A 157 -5.62 -2.04 -3.20
CA THR A 157 -5.05 -1.09 -4.17
C THR A 157 -6.16 -0.49 -5.03
N CYS A 158 -6.23 0.83 -5.06
CA CYS A 158 -7.25 1.57 -5.79
C CYS A 158 -6.69 2.90 -6.31
N SER A 159 -6.50 2.99 -7.62
CA SER A 159 -5.99 4.22 -8.27
C SER A 159 -6.21 4.21 -9.78
N LEU A 160 -6.02 5.36 -10.41
CA LEU A 160 -6.11 5.57 -11.86
C LEU A 160 -5.25 4.61 -12.72
N MET A 161 -4.29 3.91 -12.10
CA MET A 161 -3.41 2.97 -12.82
C MET A 161 -4.00 1.56 -12.91
N GLN A 162 -5.17 1.33 -12.32
CA GLN A 162 -5.84 0.05 -12.31
C GLN A 162 -7.04 0.04 -13.24
N GLY A 163 -7.30 -1.11 -13.83
CA GLY A 163 -8.41 -1.29 -14.75
C GLY A 163 -8.23 -0.59 -16.12
N PRO A 164 -9.24 -0.68 -16.99
CA PRO A 164 -9.25 -0.03 -18.30
C PRO A 164 -9.39 1.48 -18.24
N ASP A 165 -9.98 2.02 -17.17
CA ASP A 165 -10.26 3.44 -16.98
C ASP A 165 -10.34 3.79 -15.48
N ILE A 166 -10.51 5.09 -15.18
CA ILE A 166 -10.52 5.58 -13.80
C ILE A 166 -11.71 5.14 -12.96
N SER A 167 -12.78 4.59 -13.55
CA SER A 167 -13.93 4.09 -12.77
C SER A 167 -13.56 2.94 -11.83
N TYR A 168 -12.44 2.27 -12.09
CA TYR A 168 -11.90 1.25 -11.20
C TYR A 168 -11.32 1.81 -9.89
N ALA A 169 -11.24 3.15 -9.75
CA ALA A 169 -10.81 3.83 -8.53
C ALA A 169 -11.96 4.52 -7.76
N GLU A 170 -13.21 4.25 -8.09
CA GLU A 170 -14.39 4.89 -7.50
C GLU A 170 -14.54 4.68 -5.99
N PRO A 171 -14.50 5.75 -5.15
CA PRO A 171 -14.52 5.62 -3.68
C PRO A 171 -15.80 5.02 -3.10
N TRP A 172 -16.97 5.26 -3.71
CA TRP A 172 -18.25 4.70 -3.22
C TRP A 172 -18.31 3.17 -3.30
N ARG A 173 -17.51 2.55 -4.18
CA ARG A 173 -17.34 1.09 -4.19
C ARG A 173 -16.54 0.60 -2.99
N ILE A 174 -15.53 1.37 -2.59
CA ILE A 174 -14.75 1.11 -1.36
C ILE A 174 -15.66 1.22 -0.14
N GLN A 175 -16.50 2.27 -0.09
CA GLN A 175 -17.47 2.47 0.99
C GLN A 175 -18.43 1.27 1.11
N ARG A 176 -18.90 0.72 -0.02
CA ARG A 176 -19.73 -0.48 -0.03
C ARG A 176 -19.02 -1.65 0.61
N VAL A 177 -17.78 -1.94 0.19
CA VAL A 177 -16.96 -3.01 0.79
C VAL A 177 -16.77 -2.79 2.29
N ALA A 178 -16.49 -1.57 2.73
CA ALA A 178 -16.32 -1.27 4.15
C ALA A 178 -17.60 -1.50 4.96
N ASN A 179 -18.77 -1.20 4.39
CA ASN A 179 -20.07 -1.46 5.04
C ASN A 179 -20.41 -2.95 5.08
N ASP A 180 -20.07 -3.70 4.02
CA ASP A 180 -20.35 -5.13 3.92
C ASP A 180 -19.41 -5.96 4.84
N PHE A 181 -18.23 -5.41 5.17
CA PHE A 181 -17.23 -6.03 6.06
C PHE A 181 -16.85 -5.10 7.23
N PRO A 182 -17.76 -4.87 8.18
CA PRO A 182 -17.60 -3.78 9.17
C PRO A 182 -16.48 -3.98 10.19
N THR A 183 -15.96 -5.19 10.37
CA THR A 183 -14.83 -5.47 11.27
C THR A 183 -13.50 -5.60 10.53
N LEU A 184 -13.51 -5.71 9.18
CA LEU A 184 -12.31 -5.78 8.38
C LEU A 184 -11.60 -4.42 8.34
N GLN A 185 -10.36 -4.36 8.79
CA GLN A 185 -9.55 -3.16 8.65
C GLN A 185 -9.03 -3.05 7.21
N ILE A 186 -9.39 -1.98 6.51
CA ILE A 186 -9.11 -1.79 5.07
C ILE A 186 -8.21 -0.58 4.88
N VAL A 187 -7.02 -0.80 4.34
CA VAL A 187 -6.09 0.27 3.92
C VAL A 187 -6.28 0.54 2.44
N VAL A 188 -6.81 1.71 2.10
CA VAL A 188 -7.01 2.15 0.72
C VAL A 188 -5.69 2.68 0.17
N VAL A 189 -4.98 1.81 -0.55
CA VAL A 189 -3.67 2.13 -1.12
C VAL A 189 -3.84 3.05 -2.32
N HIS A 190 -3.03 4.10 -2.39
CA HIS A 190 -3.09 5.22 -3.35
C HIS A 190 -4.29 6.18 -3.13
N GLY A 191 -5.04 6.04 -2.03
CA GLY A 191 -6.12 6.97 -1.65
C GLY A 191 -7.21 7.15 -2.71
N ALA A 192 -7.46 6.12 -3.53
CA ALA A 192 -8.43 6.18 -4.63
C ALA A 192 -8.16 7.30 -5.67
N PHE A 193 -6.90 7.73 -5.81
CA PHE A 193 -6.55 8.79 -6.77
C PHE A 193 -7.08 8.45 -8.20
N PRO A 194 -7.75 9.37 -8.93
CA PRO A 194 -7.77 10.81 -8.75
C PRO A 194 -8.96 11.36 -7.91
N TYR A 195 -9.79 10.52 -7.32
CA TYR A 195 -11.02 10.91 -6.62
C TYR A 195 -10.76 11.35 -5.17
N THR A 196 -9.82 12.29 -4.96
CA THR A 196 -9.42 12.72 -3.60
C THR A 196 -10.60 13.27 -2.79
N SER A 197 -11.38 14.19 -3.33
CA SER A 197 -12.52 14.81 -2.63
C SER A 197 -13.58 13.79 -2.25
N GLU A 198 -13.90 12.88 -3.18
CA GLU A 198 -14.89 11.82 -2.97
C GLU A 198 -14.40 10.81 -1.93
N MET A 199 -13.11 10.47 -1.97
CA MET A 199 -12.53 9.57 -0.96
C MET A 199 -12.53 10.20 0.43
N LEU A 200 -12.25 11.49 0.55
CA LEU A 200 -12.39 12.24 1.81
C LEU A 200 -13.84 12.21 2.32
N GLY A 201 -14.81 12.37 1.42
CA GLY A 201 -16.23 12.21 1.76
C GLY A 201 -16.56 10.82 2.28
N VAL A 202 -16.01 9.77 1.66
CA VAL A 202 -16.16 8.37 2.12
C VAL A 202 -15.52 8.17 3.50
N MET A 203 -14.34 8.74 3.76
CA MET A 203 -13.70 8.66 5.07
C MET A 203 -14.54 9.30 6.17
N ILE A 204 -15.15 10.45 5.90
CA ILE A 204 -16.08 11.11 6.84
C ILE A 204 -17.30 10.22 7.09
N ALA A 205 -17.92 9.70 6.04
CA ALA A 205 -19.08 8.82 6.16
C ALA A 205 -18.77 7.48 6.88
N ASN A 206 -17.51 7.01 6.80
CA ASN A 206 -17.06 5.78 7.47
C ASN A 206 -16.71 6.01 8.96
N ALA A 207 -16.65 7.24 9.45
CA ALA A 207 -16.23 7.52 10.82
C ALA A 207 -16.96 6.69 11.90
N PRO A 208 -18.27 6.39 11.81
CA PRO A 208 -18.96 5.53 12.79
C PRO A 208 -18.46 4.08 12.82
N LEU A 209 -18.02 3.53 11.67
CA LEU A 209 -17.44 2.18 11.58
C LEU A 209 -15.94 2.19 11.94
N GLY A 210 -15.23 3.20 11.45
CA GLY A 210 -13.81 3.40 11.72
C GLY A 210 -12.89 2.30 11.16
N ASN A 211 -13.33 1.54 10.16
CA ASN A 211 -12.58 0.43 9.59
C ASN A 211 -11.82 0.78 8.29
N LEU A 212 -11.93 2.02 7.79
CA LEU A 212 -11.13 2.52 6.67
C LEU A 212 -9.92 3.30 7.14
N TRP A 213 -8.80 3.03 6.47
CA TRP A 213 -7.53 3.73 6.56
C TRP A 213 -7.12 4.19 5.17
N VAL A 214 -6.44 5.31 5.04
CA VAL A 214 -5.94 5.77 3.74
C VAL A 214 -4.43 5.83 3.71
N LEU A 215 -3.88 5.43 2.57
CA LEU A 215 -2.47 5.48 2.26
C LEU A 215 -2.30 6.14 0.89
N PRO A 216 -2.37 7.50 0.80
CA PRO A 216 -2.29 8.22 -0.47
C PRO A 216 -0.93 8.08 -1.16
N ASP A 217 0.12 7.84 -0.37
CA ASP A 217 1.52 7.67 -0.77
C ASP A 217 2.01 8.75 -1.77
N PHE A 218 2.74 8.37 -2.81
CA PHE A 218 3.33 9.33 -3.76
C PHE A 218 2.29 10.20 -4.48
N PHE A 219 1.04 9.80 -4.59
CA PHE A 219 0.00 10.66 -5.19
C PHE A 219 -0.27 11.92 -4.37
N GLN A 220 0.03 11.88 -3.08
CA GLN A 220 -0.07 13.06 -2.24
C GLN A 220 1.12 14.01 -2.39
N PHE A 221 2.35 13.49 -2.44
CA PHE A 221 3.53 14.33 -2.32
C PHE A 221 4.31 14.58 -3.63
N ILE A 222 3.87 14.01 -4.76
CA ILE A 222 4.41 14.43 -6.06
C ILE A 222 4.01 15.89 -6.34
N PRO A 223 4.99 16.78 -6.61
CA PRO A 223 4.66 18.17 -6.89
C PRO A 223 3.69 18.33 -8.06
N GLY A 224 2.64 19.14 -7.85
CA GLY A 224 1.65 19.48 -8.88
C GLY A 224 0.51 18.48 -9.03
N PHE A 225 0.46 17.40 -8.26
CA PHE A 225 -0.70 16.50 -8.29
C PHE A 225 -1.90 17.14 -7.59
N PRO A 226 -3.13 17.02 -8.16
CA PRO A 226 -4.33 17.54 -7.55
C PRO A 226 -4.66 16.81 -6.24
N GLY A 227 -5.33 17.47 -5.30
CA GLY A 227 -5.77 16.89 -4.03
C GLY A 227 -4.69 16.74 -2.96
N ALA A 228 -3.42 17.04 -3.24
CA ALA A 228 -2.33 16.88 -2.28
C ALA A 228 -2.56 17.65 -0.97
N ARG A 229 -3.02 18.90 -1.08
CA ARG A 229 -3.32 19.76 0.09
C ARG A 229 -4.56 19.32 0.83
N ASP A 230 -5.55 18.77 0.15
CA ASP A 230 -6.79 18.30 0.76
C ASP A 230 -6.52 17.16 1.75
N TRP A 231 -5.58 16.27 1.45
CA TRP A 231 -5.11 15.26 2.39
C TRP A 231 -4.47 15.86 3.64
N VAL A 232 -3.70 16.96 3.49
CA VAL A 232 -3.04 17.63 4.62
C VAL A 232 -4.07 18.30 5.52
N GLU A 233 -5.02 19.03 4.94
CA GLU A 233 -6.12 19.65 5.69
C GLU A 233 -6.97 18.59 6.41
N ALA A 234 -7.32 17.51 5.71
CA ALA A 234 -8.06 16.41 6.31
C ALA A 234 -7.30 15.76 7.47
N ALA A 235 -6.00 15.49 7.30
CA ALA A 235 -5.17 14.94 8.36
C ALA A 235 -5.08 15.86 9.58
N ASN A 236 -4.93 17.17 9.37
CA ASN A 236 -4.83 18.14 10.45
C ASN A 236 -6.16 18.34 11.24
N HIS A 237 -7.29 17.90 10.68
CA HIS A 237 -8.60 18.19 11.28
C HIS A 237 -9.39 16.95 11.70
N TYR A 238 -9.41 15.86 10.90
CA TYR A 238 -10.28 14.71 11.18
C TYR A 238 -9.76 13.34 10.72
N LEU A 239 -8.64 13.27 9.98
CA LEU A 239 -8.05 12.00 9.53
C LEU A 239 -6.65 11.72 10.10
N GLY A 240 -6.18 12.51 11.08
CA GLY A 240 -4.85 12.38 11.64
C GLY A 240 -4.56 11.04 12.31
N ASP A 241 -5.60 10.25 12.63
CA ASP A 241 -5.52 8.92 13.23
C ASP A 241 -5.85 7.78 12.25
N ARG A 242 -6.16 8.08 10.98
CA ARG A 242 -6.59 7.11 9.95
C ARG A 242 -5.79 7.16 8.66
N MET A 243 -4.73 7.94 8.61
CA MET A 243 -3.87 8.08 7.44
C MET A 243 -2.48 7.52 7.74
N LEU A 244 -1.86 6.85 6.75
CA LEU A 244 -0.55 6.22 6.85
C LEU A 244 0.44 6.87 5.88
N TYR A 245 1.70 6.99 6.31
CA TYR A 245 2.81 7.34 5.43
C TYR A 245 3.34 6.12 4.69
N ALA A 246 3.61 6.25 3.39
CA ALA A 246 4.41 5.30 2.63
C ALA A 246 5.15 5.98 1.49
N SER A 247 6.38 5.60 1.27
CA SER A 247 7.18 6.04 0.13
C SER A 247 6.74 5.42 -1.20
N SER A 248 6.09 4.25 -1.12
CA SER A 248 5.85 3.37 -2.26
C SER A 248 7.13 2.88 -2.94
N TYR A 249 8.23 2.77 -2.19
CA TYR A 249 9.46 2.19 -2.73
C TYR A 249 9.18 0.85 -3.44
N PRO A 250 9.71 0.58 -4.65
CA PRO A 250 10.79 1.26 -5.33
C PRO A 250 10.34 2.27 -6.42
N VAL A 251 9.08 2.70 -6.43
CA VAL A 251 8.61 3.72 -7.39
C VAL A 251 9.38 5.02 -7.20
N ARG A 252 9.68 5.37 -5.95
CA ARG A 252 10.43 6.58 -5.57
C ARG A 252 11.48 6.25 -4.50
N PRO A 253 12.61 7.01 -4.45
CA PRO A 253 13.61 6.85 -3.40
C PRO A 253 13.06 7.25 -2.03
N LEU A 254 13.45 6.53 -0.97
CA LEU A 254 12.96 6.74 0.40
C LEU A 254 13.20 8.17 0.90
N LYS A 255 14.45 8.65 0.82
CA LYS A 255 14.85 9.95 1.35
C LYS A 255 14.09 11.11 0.72
N GLN A 256 13.94 11.11 -0.61
CA GLN A 256 13.21 12.15 -1.33
C GLN A 256 11.70 12.08 -1.02
N SER A 257 11.13 10.88 -0.97
CA SER A 257 9.71 10.69 -0.62
C SER A 257 9.39 11.23 0.77
N LEU A 258 10.21 10.90 1.76
CA LEU A 258 10.04 11.40 3.12
C LEU A 258 10.21 12.91 3.21
N ALA A 259 11.24 13.46 2.55
CA ALA A 259 11.48 14.90 2.55
C ALA A 259 10.34 15.68 1.88
N GLU A 260 9.75 15.17 0.80
CA GLU A 260 8.59 15.77 0.14
C GLU A 260 7.34 15.68 0.99
N PHE A 261 7.11 14.54 1.65
CA PHE A 261 5.99 14.38 2.57
C PHE A 261 6.09 15.36 3.75
N GLN A 262 7.28 15.53 4.34
CA GLN A 262 7.51 16.43 5.47
C GLN A 262 7.48 17.92 5.11
N ARG A 263 7.47 18.28 3.80
CA ARG A 263 7.28 19.70 3.39
C ARG A 263 5.88 20.22 3.59
N PHE A 264 4.90 19.36 3.77
CA PHE A 264 3.54 19.78 4.05
C PHE A 264 3.41 20.27 5.49
N SER A 265 2.51 21.25 5.69
CA SER A 265 2.27 21.87 6.99
C SER A 265 1.38 21.01 7.88
N TYR A 266 1.84 19.83 8.23
CA TYR A 266 1.20 19.00 9.25
C TYR A 266 1.41 19.59 10.65
N LYS A 267 0.40 19.48 11.53
CA LYS A 267 0.61 19.67 12.97
C LYS A 267 1.61 18.64 13.48
N PRO A 268 2.48 18.98 14.44
CA PRO A 268 3.55 18.06 14.90
C PRO A 268 3.05 16.70 15.39
N ASP A 269 1.98 16.67 16.17
CA ASP A 269 1.33 15.46 16.68
C ASP A 269 0.68 14.63 15.57
N VAL A 270 0.08 15.29 14.58
CA VAL A 270 -0.46 14.62 13.38
C VAL A 270 0.67 13.98 12.58
N LEU A 271 1.77 14.69 12.33
CA LEU A 271 2.91 14.15 11.60
C LEU A 271 3.48 12.89 12.26
N GLU A 272 3.62 12.88 13.60
CA GLU A 272 4.04 11.70 14.35
C GLU A 272 3.07 10.52 14.17
N ASN A 273 1.77 10.79 14.18
CA ASN A 273 0.75 9.77 13.94
C ASN A 273 0.90 9.16 12.55
N LEU A 274 1.00 9.99 11.50
CA LEU A 274 1.13 9.54 10.12
C LEU A 274 2.41 8.74 9.89
N LEU A 275 3.52 9.16 10.47
CA LEU A 275 4.83 8.53 10.27
C LEU A 275 5.00 7.20 11.01
N ALA A 276 4.22 6.94 12.09
CA ALA A 276 4.39 5.70 12.83
C ALA A 276 3.15 5.26 13.63
N ARG A 277 2.60 6.12 14.51
CA ARG A 277 1.63 5.71 15.53
C ARG A 277 0.39 5.05 14.93
N ASN A 278 -0.08 5.55 13.80
CA ASN A 278 -1.25 4.99 13.11
C ASN A 278 -1.01 3.55 12.64
N ALA A 279 0.15 3.26 12.05
CA ALA A 279 0.51 1.89 11.68
C ALA A 279 0.66 0.99 12.91
N VAL A 280 1.28 1.49 13.98
CA VAL A 280 1.40 0.78 15.26
C VAL A 280 0.02 0.42 15.81
N ASN A 281 -0.92 1.37 15.81
CA ASN A 281 -2.29 1.16 16.29
C ASN A 281 -3.05 0.17 15.41
N LEU A 282 -2.97 0.32 14.08
CA LEU A 282 -3.65 -0.56 13.13
C LEU A 282 -3.24 -2.02 13.29
N PHE A 283 -1.96 -2.28 13.53
CA PHE A 283 -1.42 -3.64 13.64
C PHE A 283 -1.21 -4.12 15.09
N GLY A 284 -1.61 -3.35 16.09
CA GLY A 284 -1.45 -3.73 17.50
C GLY A 284 0.00 -3.96 17.91
N MET A 285 0.96 -3.24 17.29
CA MET A 285 2.37 -3.40 17.56
C MET A 285 2.71 -2.88 18.97
N LYS A 286 3.59 -3.60 19.67
CA LYS A 286 4.25 -3.08 20.89
C LYS A 286 5.49 -2.28 20.47
N ILE A 287 5.54 -1.02 20.87
CA ILE A 287 6.68 -0.13 20.60
C ILE A 287 7.74 -0.33 21.68
#